data_3bf9537b1c36f831c222063c4b8e85c5
#
_entry.id   3bf9537b1c36f831c222063c4b8e85c5
#
_cell.length_a   1.000
_cell.length_b   1.000
_cell.length_c   1.000
_cell.angle_alpha   90.00
_cell.angle_beta   90.00
_cell.angle_gamma   90.00
#
_symmetry.space_group_name_H-M   'P 1'
#
loop_
_entity.id
_entity.type
_entity.pdbx_description
1 polymer ?
#
loop_
_entity_poly.entity_id
_entity_poly.type
_entity_poly.pdbx_seq_one_letter_code
_entity_poly.pdbx_strand_id
1 'polypeptide(L)'
;MKIRVYDEDETCFYNIYQWFEAYTSQQVSTRERPIPIGPANDSGNEFLPDEEDVFDVVQHMPEFPGGMPKLMEFIRQNIQYPQTAKRSKLEGRVIMQVVIDKDGTVTQPRILRSVNPVLSADAALCEEAFRIVSIMPKWKPGRQHGVNLKVRYAFPIKFELPVN
;
A
#
# COMPACT_ATOMS: atom_id res chain seq x y z
N MET A 1 -7.73 -13.52 -20.92
CA MET A 1 -6.88 -12.84 -21.88
C MET A 1 -5.46 -12.78 -21.32
N LYS A 2 -4.57 -13.62 -21.84
CA LYS A 2 -3.17 -13.66 -21.39
C LYS A 2 -2.40 -12.61 -22.16
N ILE A 3 -2.04 -11.52 -21.50
CA ILE A 3 -1.08 -10.57 -22.03
C ILE A 3 0.30 -11.16 -21.75
N ARG A 4 0.95 -11.70 -22.77
CA ARG A 4 2.36 -12.04 -22.71
C ARG A 4 3.15 -10.74 -22.75
N VAL A 5 3.65 -10.32 -21.61
CA VAL A 5 4.70 -9.32 -21.54
C VAL A 5 6.03 -10.10 -21.52
N TYR A 6 6.76 -10.02 -22.59
CA TYR A 6 8.12 -10.53 -22.66
C TYR A 6 9.02 -9.56 -21.94
N ASP A 7 9.65 -9.97 -20.85
CA ASP A 7 10.89 -9.37 -20.43
C ASP A 7 11.71 -10.29 -19.53
N GLU A 8 13.01 -10.22 -19.65
CA GLU A 8 14.00 -11.08 -19.03
C GLU A 8 14.22 -10.77 -17.53
N ASP A 9 13.54 -9.74 -16.98
CA ASP A 9 13.57 -9.39 -15.56
C ASP A 9 12.19 -9.62 -14.90
N GLU A 10 11.86 -10.88 -14.72
CA GLU A 10 10.55 -11.34 -14.21
C GLU A 10 10.24 -10.96 -12.75
N THR A 11 11.14 -10.32 -12.02
CA THR A 11 11.03 -10.25 -10.55
C THR A 11 9.91 -9.37 -10.03
N CYS A 12 9.65 -8.22 -10.64
CA CYS A 12 8.61 -7.32 -10.12
C CYS A 12 7.21 -7.76 -10.55
N PHE A 13 7.05 -8.19 -11.80
CA PHE A 13 5.76 -8.69 -12.32
C PHE A 13 5.41 -10.07 -11.75
N TYR A 14 6.39 -10.94 -11.55
CA TYR A 14 6.17 -12.26 -10.96
C TYR A 14 5.67 -12.16 -9.51
N ASN A 15 6.23 -11.25 -8.74
CA ASN A 15 5.74 -10.96 -7.38
C ASN A 15 4.34 -10.34 -7.38
N ILE A 16 4.03 -9.47 -8.35
CA ILE A 16 2.68 -8.89 -8.50
C ILE A 16 1.67 -9.97 -8.87
N TYR A 17 2.01 -10.92 -9.74
CA TYR A 17 1.11 -12.02 -10.12
C TYR A 17 0.92 -13.03 -9.00
N GLN A 18 1.98 -13.45 -8.32
CA GLN A 18 1.85 -14.33 -7.13
C GLN A 18 1.04 -13.66 -6.03
N TRP A 19 1.21 -12.36 -5.86
CA TRP A 19 0.42 -11.57 -4.94
C TRP A 19 -1.03 -11.44 -5.38
N PHE A 20 -1.27 -11.27 -6.66
CA PHE A 20 -2.61 -11.18 -7.23
C PHE A 20 -3.35 -12.52 -7.12
N GLU A 21 -2.69 -13.65 -7.37
CA GLU A 21 -3.30 -14.99 -7.18
C GLU A 21 -3.53 -15.31 -5.71
N ALA A 22 -2.60 -14.95 -4.82
CA ALA A 22 -2.80 -15.08 -3.38
C ALA A 22 -3.92 -14.17 -2.88
N TYR A 23 -4.04 -12.97 -3.43
CA TYR A 23 -5.09 -12.03 -3.12
C TYR A 23 -6.46 -12.48 -3.64
N THR A 24 -6.55 -12.99 -4.88
CA THR A 24 -7.81 -13.52 -5.43
C THR A 24 -8.24 -14.81 -4.75
N SER A 25 -7.31 -15.64 -4.30
CA SER A 25 -7.64 -16.85 -3.53
C SER A 25 -8.18 -16.54 -2.13
N GLN A 26 -7.76 -15.42 -1.53
CA GLN A 26 -8.27 -14.94 -0.23
C GLN A 26 -9.57 -14.14 -0.36
N GLN A 27 -9.84 -13.53 -1.51
CA GLN A 27 -11.04 -12.72 -1.72
C GLN A 27 -12.34 -13.55 -1.83
N VAL A 28 -12.26 -14.83 -2.11
CA VAL A 28 -13.46 -15.69 -2.21
C VAL A 28 -14.16 -15.89 -0.86
N SER A 29 -13.53 -15.52 0.23
CA SER A 29 -14.09 -15.65 1.59
C SER A 29 -14.50 -14.32 2.24
N THR A 30 -14.25 -13.19 1.58
CA THR A 30 -14.70 -11.91 2.14
C THR A 30 -16.12 -11.64 1.68
N ARG A 31 -17.09 -12.09 2.48
CA ARG A 31 -18.42 -11.52 2.43
C ARG A 31 -18.28 -10.01 2.63
N GLU A 32 -18.58 -9.25 1.59
CA GLU A 32 -18.84 -7.83 1.71
C GLU A 32 -19.99 -7.66 2.71
N ARG A 33 -19.65 -7.51 3.99
CA ARG A 33 -20.61 -7.02 4.96
C ARG A 33 -20.71 -5.52 4.73
N PRO A 34 -21.88 -5.00 4.37
CA PRO A 34 -22.05 -3.57 4.28
C PRO A 34 -21.66 -2.97 5.63
N ILE A 35 -20.82 -1.96 5.60
CA ILE A 35 -20.46 -1.16 6.76
C ILE A 35 -21.80 -0.65 7.33
N PRO A 36 -22.19 -0.97 8.56
CA PRO A 36 -23.39 -0.41 9.13
C PRO A 36 -23.17 1.08 9.34
N ILE A 37 -23.60 1.87 8.36
CA ILE A 37 -23.78 3.30 8.50
C ILE A 37 -25.13 3.48 9.21
N GLY A 38 -25.12 3.35 10.52
CA GLY A 38 -26.31 3.56 11.32
C GLY A 38 -25.94 4.00 12.73
N PRO A 39 -26.80 4.83 13.36
CA PRO A 39 -26.62 5.14 14.76
C PRO A 39 -26.63 3.83 15.56
N ALA A 40 -25.78 3.74 16.56
CA ALA A 40 -25.68 2.62 17.46
C ALA A 40 -27.09 2.20 17.91
N ASN A 41 -27.51 1.01 17.49
CA ASN A 41 -28.72 0.43 18.01
C ASN A 41 -28.48 0.10 19.48
N ASP A 42 -29.40 0.54 20.30
CA ASP A 42 -29.49 0.34 21.76
C ASP A 42 -29.65 -1.15 22.18
N SER A 43 -29.09 -2.03 21.41
CA SER A 43 -29.06 -3.46 21.66
C SER A 43 -27.62 -3.90 21.80
N GLY A 44 -26.97 -3.56 22.89
CA GLY A 44 -25.78 -4.17 23.50
C GLY A 44 -24.85 -5.08 22.65
N ASN A 45 -24.85 -4.89 21.33
CA ASN A 45 -23.94 -5.61 20.45
C ASN A 45 -22.66 -4.81 20.32
N GLU A 46 -21.76 -5.09 21.21
CA GLU A 46 -20.39 -4.60 21.19
C GLU A 46 -19.77 -4.94 19.82
N PHE A 47 -19.40 -3.91 19.06
CA PHE A 47 -18.67 -4.08 17.79
C PHE A 47 -17.33 -4.75 18.11
N LEU A 48 -17.28 -6.05 17.93
CA LEU A 48 -16.04 -6.82 17.98
C LEU A 48 -15.62 -7.11 16.54
N PRO A 49 -14.67 -6.35 15.98
CA PRO A 49 -14.14 -6.68 14.67
C PRO A 49 -13.37 -7.99 14.75
N ASP A 50 -13.59 -8.87 13.78
CA ASP A 50 -12.79 -10.08 13.65
C ASP A 50 -11.31 -9.70 13.46
N GLU A 51 -10.41 -10.54 13.93
CA GLU A 51 -8.97 -10.27 13.90
C GLU A 51 -8.42 -10.07 12.48
N GLU A 52 -9.12 -10.57 11.48
CA GLU A 52 -8.72 -10.50 10.07
C GLU A 52 -9.40 -9.37 9.28
N ASP A 53 -10.37 -8.68 9.85
CA ASP A 53 -11.06 -7.61 9.14
C ASP A 53 -10.13 -6.43 8.82
N VAL A 54 -10.06 -6.06 7.55
CA VAL A 54 -9.33 -4.89 7.07
C VAL A 54 -10.32 -3.83 6.59
N PHE A 55 -10.20 -2.64 7.16
CA PHE A 55 -11.11 -1.53 6.91
C PHE A 55 -10.51 -0.51 5.93
N ASP A 56 -11.31 0.06 5.08
CA ASP A 56 -10.90 1.12 4.15
C ASP A 56 -11.08 2.52 4.75
N VAL A 57 -12.08 2.68 5.60
CA VAL A 57 -12.39 3.96 6.27
C VAL A 57 -12.78 3.70 7.72
N VAL A 58 -12.16 4.44 8.62
CA VAL A 58 -12.45 4.42 10.07
C VAL A 58 -12.52 5.84 10.62
N GLN A 59 -13.02 6.02 11.85
CA GLN A 59 -13.15 7.33 12.47
C GLN A 59 -11.82 8.10 12.54
N HIS A 60 -10.75 7.39 12.88
CA HIS A 60 -9.39 7.91 12.92
C HIS A 60 -8.52 7.08 11.99
N MET A 61 -8.20 7.62 10.82
CA MET A 61 -7.34 6.96 9.85
C MET A 61 -5.92 6.76 10.39
N PRO A 62 -5.20 5.72 9.93
CA PRO A 62 -3.79 5.56 10.27
C PRO A 62 -2.99 6.79 9.88
N GLU A 63 -1.99 7.13 10.69
CA GLU A 63 -1.15 8.30 10.46
C GLU A 63 0.33 7.92 10.59
N PHE A 64 1.15 8.35 9.62
CA PHE A 64 2.60 8.27 9.74
C PHE A 64 3.08 9.14 10.92
N PRO A 65 4.12 8.72 11.68
CA PRO A 65 4.67 9.56 12.76
C PRO A 65 5.05 10.95 12.25
N GLY A 66 4.32 11.97 12.71
CA GLY A 66 4.46 13.36 12.24
C GLY A 66 3.60 13.73 11.03
N GLY A 67 2.68 12.83 10.58
CA GLY A 67 1.70 13.10 9.54
C GLY A 67 2.24 12.99 8.11
N MET A 68 1.41 13.36 7.13
CA MET A 68 1.74 13.30 5.70
C MET A 68 3.01 14.08 5.31
N PRO A 69 3.28 15.29 5.86
CA PRO A 69 4.53 16.00 5.54
C PRO A 69 5.77 15.20 5.92
N LYS A 70 5.74 14.52 7.07
CA LYS A 70 6.86 13.68 7.52
C LYS A 70 6.97 12.39 6.70
N LEU A 71 5.87 11.83 6.25
CA LEU A 71 5.88 10.70 5.32
C LEU A 71 6.56 11.09 3.99
N MET A 72 6.20 12.23 3.43
CA MET A 72 6.81 12.71 2.18
C MET A 72 8.29 13.02 2.34
N GLU A 73 8.68 13.60 3.48
CA GLU A 73 10.08 13.85 3.82
C GLU A 73 10.85 12.52 3.96
N PHE A 74 10.30 11.56 4.68
CA PHE A 74 10.90 10.23 4.85
C PHE A 74 11.14 9.53 3.51
N ILE A 75 10.13 9.54 2.63
CA ILE A 75 10.25 8.96 1.28
C ILE A 75 11.39 9.66 0.52
N ARG A 76 11.40 10.99 0.49
CA ARG A 76 12.41 11.77 -0.23
C ARG A 76 13.84 11.56 0.27
N GLN A 77 14.01 11.37 1.59
CA GLN A 77 15.32 11.14 2.21
C GLN A 77 15.84 9.73 1.96
N ASN A 78 14.94 8.75 1.84
CA ASN A 78 15.31 7.34 1.73
C ASN A 78 15.24 6.79 0.29
N ILE A 79 14.69 7.55 -0.65
CA ILE A 79 14.54 7.12 -2.04
C ILE A 79 15.91 6.97 -2.71
N GLN A 80 16.15 5.79 -3.28
CA GLN A 80 17.32 5.50 -4.09
C GLN A 80 16.87 5.34 -5.54
N TYR A 81 17.13 6.35 -6.35
CA TYR A 81 16.67 6.34 -7.73
C TYR A 81 17.41 5.27 -8.54
N PRO A 82 16.73 4.26 -9.09
CA PRO A 82 17.39 3.19 -9.84
C PRO A 82 18.10 3.71 -11.09
N GLN A 83 19.28 3.16 -11.39
CA GLN A 83 20.08 3.60 -12.55
C GLN A 83 19.37 3.33 -13.88
N THR A 84 18.62 2.23 -13.97
CA THR A 84 17.81 1.89 -15.14
C THR A 84 16.74 2.95 -15.41
N ALA A 85 16.03 3.39 -14.37
CA ALA A 85 15.04 4.45 -14.47
C ALA A 85 15.68 5.82 -14.81
N LYS A 86 16.87 6.11 -14.27
CA LYS A 86 17.63 7.31 -14.62
C LYS A 86 18.02 7.34 -16.10
N ARG A 87 18.50 6.22 -16.64
CA ARG A 87 18.88 6.10 -18.05
C ARG A 87 17.68 6.27 -18.98
N SER A 88 16.54 5.73 -18.59
CA SER A 88 15.27 5.84 -19.34
C SER A 88 14.55 7.16 -19.09
N LYS A 89 15.07 8.05 -18.25
CA LYS A 89 14.45 9.32 -17.84
C LYS A 89 13.00 9.14 -17.40
N LEU A 90 12.74 8.03 -16.68
CA LEU A 90 11.40 7.67 -16.25
C LEU A 90 11.07 8.36 -14.92
N GLU A 91 10.19 9.33 -14.96
CA GLU A 91 9.68 10.07 -13.80
C GLU A 91 8.19 9.86 -13.63
N GLY A 92 7.71 9.93 -12.40
CA GLY A 92 6.28 9.86 -12.13
C GLY A 92 5.95 9.43 -10.70
N ARG A 93 4.75 8.91 -10.52
CA ARG A 93 4.23 8.48 -9.23
C ARG A 93 3.87 7.00 -9.25
N VAL A 94 4.37 6.29 -8.27
CA VAL A 94 3.91 4.94 -7.94
C VAL A 94 2.91 5.07 -6.79
N ILE A 95 1.69 4.58 -6.98
CA ILE A 95 0.68 4.54 -5.91
C ILE A 95 0.82 3.23 -5.17
N MET A 96 1.25 3.33 -3.93
CA MET A 96 1.43 2.20 -3.02
C MET A 96 0.25 2.08 -2.08
N GLN A 97 -0.26 0.89 -1.89
CA GLN A 97 -1.25 0.56 -0.86
C GLN A 97 -0.61 -0.35 0.18
N VAL A 98 -0.92 -0.12 1.42
CA VAL A 98 -0.46 -0.92 2.56
C VAL A 98 -1.62 -1.18 3.50
N VAL A 99 -1.48 -2.17 4.36
CA VAL A 99 -2.35 -2.36 5.51
C VAL A 99 -1.57 -1.97 6.77
N ILE A 100 -2.12 -1.05 7.52
CA ILE A 100 -1.59 -0.68 8.84
C ILE A 100 -2.28 -1.55 9.87
N ASP A 101 -1.51 -2.40 10.52
CA ASP A 101 -2.00 -3.31 11.54
C ASP A 101 -2.42 -2.58 12.84
N LYS A 102 -3.10 -3.27 13.72
CA LYS A 102 -3.58 -2.78 15.03
C LYS A 102 -2.44 -2.22 15.91
N ASP A 103 -1.22 -2.68 15.71
CA ASP A 103 0.00 -2.22 16.39
C ASP A 103 0.77 -1.14 15.65
N GLY A 104 0.27 -0.70 14.48
CA GLY A 104 0.91 0.28 13.62
C GLY A 104 1.93 -0.30 12.63
N THR A 105 2.14 -1.60 12.61
CA THR A 105 3.05 -2.24 11.65
C THR A 105 2.51 -2.13 10.23
N VAL A 106 3.39 -1.77 9.29
CA VAL A 106 3.05 -1.71 7.87
C VAL A 106 3.16 -3.11 7.28
N THR A 107 2.05 -3.61 6.76
CA THR A 107 1.94 -4.95 6.18
C THR A 107 1.31 -4.92 4.79
N GLN A 108 1.36 -6.04 4.09
CA GLN A 108 0.68 -6.23 2.81
C GLN A 108 0.90 -5.10 1.80
N PRO A 109 2.15 -4.71 1.50
CA PRO A 109 2.41 -3.67 0.50
C PRO A 109 1.97 -4.13 -0.89
N ARG A 110 1.31 -3.24 -1.61
CA ARG A 110 0.78 -3.49 -2.93
C ARG A 110 0.89 -2.25 -3.80
N ILE A 111 1.24 -2.43 -5.06
CA ILE A 111 1.22 -1.33 -6.04
C ILE A 111 -0.15 -1.29 -6.70
N LEU A 112 -0.84 -0.15 -6.56
CA LEU A 112 -2.10 0.10 -7.25
C LEU A 112 -1.87 0.67 -8.65
N ARG A 113 -0.83 1.49 -8.79
CA ARG A 113 -0.49 2.13 -10.05
C ARG A 113 1.02 2.37 -10.13
N SER A 114 1.62 1.98 -11.23
CA SER A 114 3.01 2.28 -11.57
C SER A 114 3.10 3.46 -12.54
N VAL A 115 4.32 3.92 -12.83
CA VAL A 115 4.55 5.06 -13.72
C VAL A 115 4.26 4.69 -15.16
N ASN A 116 4.84 3.61 -15.65
CA ASN A 116 4.66 3.12 -17.01
C ASN A 116 4.86 1.59 -17.05
N PRO A 117 3.79 0.80 -16.91
CA PRO A 117 3.89 -0.65 -16.78
C PRO A 117 4.44 -1.37 -18.03
N VAL A 118 4.67 -0.66 -19.12
CA VAL A 118 5.22 -1.21 -20.35
C VAL A 118 6.76 -1.18 -20.38
N LEU A 119 7.37 -0.34 -19.55
CA LEU A 119 8.82 -0.18 -19.51
C LEU A 119 9.45 -1.02 -18.41
N SER A 120 10.51 -1.78 -18.76
CA SER A 120 11.30 -2.54 -17.78
C SER A 120 11.88 -1.67 -16.65
N ALA A 121 12.20 -0.42 -16.95
CA ALA A 121 12.65 0.56 -15.96
C ALA A 121 11.61 0.85 -14.86
N ASP A 122 10.33 0.63 -15.12
CA ASP A 122 9.25 0.76 -14.16
C ASP A 122 9.33 -0.31 -13.07
N ALA A 123 9.77 -1.51 -13.41
CA ALA A 123 9.99 -2.60 -12.45
C ALA A 123 10.97 -2.18 -11.34
N ALA A 124 12.05 -1.49 -11.69
CA ALA A 124 13.02 -0.99 -10.72
C ALA A 124 12.43 0.10 -9.80
N LEU A 125 11.54 0.95 -10.32
CA LEU A 125 10.80 1.92 -9.48
C LEU A 125 9.84 1.22 -8.51
N CYS A 126 9.20 0.15 -8.97
CA CYS A 126 8.33 -0.68 -8.13
C CYS A 126 9.11 -1.36 -7.00
N GLU A 127 10.26 -1.95 -7.29
CA GLU A 127 11.15 -2.55 -6.29
C GLU A 127 11.60 -1.54 -5.24
N GLU A 128 11.99 -0.35 -5.68
CA GLU A 128 12.37 0.73 -4.78
C GLU A 128 11.19 1.17 -3.89
N ALA A 129 9.98 1.23 -4.43
CA ALA A 129 8.78 1.53 -3.66
C ALA A 129 8.54 0.48 -2.56
N PHE A 130 8.70 -0.81 -2.86
CA PHE A 130 8.61 -1.88 -1.86
C PHE A 130 9.71 -1.76 -0.80
N ARG A 131 10.94 -1.44 -1.21
CA ARG A 131 12.06 -1.23 -0.27
C ARG A 131 11.75 -0.10 0.72
N ILE A 132 11.26 1.03 0.22
CA ILE A 132 10.88 2.18 1.07
C ILE A 132 9.82 1.77 2.10
N VAL A 133 8.80 1.05 1.68
CA VAL A 133 7.75 0.55 2.58
C VAL A 133 8.33 -0.38 3.65
N SER A 134 9.29 -1.25 3.29
CA SER A 134 9.90 -2.21 4.22
C SER A 134 10.71 -1.56 5.34
N ILE A 135 11.21 -0.35 5.13
CA ILE A 135 12.00 0.40 6.12
C ILE A 135 11.18 1.45 6.89
N MET A 136 9.87 1.52 6.64
CA MET A 136 9.00 2.47 7.35
C MET A 136 8.90 2.14 8.84
N PRO A 137 8.89 3.16 9.70
CA PRO A 137 8.61 2.98 11.11
C PRO A 137 7.14 2.59 11.33
N LYS A 138 6.81 2.19 12.54
CA LYS A 138 5.43 1.95 12.92
C LYS A 138 4.61 3.24 12.82
N TRP A 139 3.40 3.10 12.28
CA TRP A 139 2.43 4.17 12.17
C TRP A 139 1.54 4.22 13.42
N LYS A 140 0.82 5.32 13.58
CA LYS A 140 -0.35 5.33 14.46
C LYS A 140 -1.43 4.49 13.81
N PRO A 141 -1.96 3.44 14.48
CA PRO A 141 -3.00 2.59 13.90
C PRO A 141 -4.31 3.35 13.72
N GLY A 142 -5.12 2.90 12.76
CA GLY A 142 -6.49 3.36 12.63
C GLY A 142 -7.32 2.95 13.83
N ARG A 143 -8.31 3.77 14.21
CA ARG A 143 -9.17 3.52 15.38
C ARG A 143 -10.62 3.82 15.06
N GLN A 144 -11.49 2.98 15.62
CA GLN A 144 -12.94 3.19 15.62
C GLN A 144 -13.50 2.76 16.98
N HIS A 145 -14.36 3.58 17.56
CA HIS A 145 -14.94 3.35 18.89
C HIS A 145 -13.89 3.00 19.96
N GLY A 146 -12.71 3.62 19.89
CA GLY A 146 -11.62 3.38 20.82
C GLY A 146 -10.79 2.12 20.56
N VAL A 147 -11.17 1.30 19.57
CA VAL A 147 -10.49 0.04 19.21
C VAL A 147 -9.55 0.27 18.01
N ASN A 148 -8.33 -0.23 18.10
CA ASN A 148 -7.39 -0.23 16.98
C ASN A 148 -7.80 -1.27 15.95
N LEU A 149 -7.78 -0.89 14.69
CA LEU A 149 -8.18 -1.73 13.57
C LEU A 149 -7.08 -1.84 12.52
N LYS A 150 -7.12 -2.91 11.73
CA LYS A 150 -6.33 -3.01 10.50
C LYS A 150 -6.97 -2.13 9.43
N VAL A 151 -6.23 -1.17 8.92
CA VAL A 151 -6.74 -0.21 7.94
C VAL A 151 -5.89 -0.20 6.70
N ARG A 152 -6.55 -0.24 5.56
CA ARG A 152 -5.92 -0.09 4.26
C ARG A 152 -5.65 1.38 3.99
N TYR A 153 -4.42 1.69 3.61
CA TYR A 153 -3.99 3.06 3.35
C TYR A 153 -3.19 3.14 2.05
N ALA A 154 -3.48 4.12 1.22
CA ALA A 154 -2.76 4.34 -0.03
C ALA A 154 -2.07 5.70 -0.04
N PHE A 155 -0.85 5.76 -0.57
CA PHE A 155 -0.07 6.98 -0.69
C PHE A 155 0.79 6.97 -1.96
N PRO A 156 1.09 8.15 -2.53
CA PRO A 156 1.95 8.24 -3.69
C PRO A 156 3.42 8.29 -3.28
N ILE A 157 4.26 7.54 -3.99
CA ILE A 157 5.72 7.68 -3.97
C ILE A 157 6.12 8.41 -5.25
N LYS A 158 6.64 9.62 -5.12
CA LYS A 158 7.04 10.44 -6.24
C LYS A 158 8.51 10.20 -6.60
N PHE A 159 8.73 9.83 -7.83
CA PHE A 159 10.06 9.67 -8.41
C PHE A 159 10.35 10.86 -9.33
N GLU A 160 11.32 11.67 -8.93
CA GLU A 160 11.80 12.82 -9.71
C GLU A 160 13.30 12.67 -9.95
N LEU A 161 13.72 12.94 -11.17
CA LEU A 161 15.14 12.97 -11.49
C LEU A 161 15.80 14.17 -10.78
N PRO A 162 17.00 13.98 -10.24
CA PRO A 162 17.73 15.11 -9.70
C PRO A 162 17.99 16.13 -10.80
N VAL A 163 17.56 17.36 -10.58
CA VAL A 163 17.86 18.49 -11.47
C VAL A 163 19.35 18.80 -11.34
N ASN A 164 20.08 18.63 -12.40
CA ASN A 164 21.47 19.07 -12.49
C ASN A 164 21.55 20.53 -12.83
#